data_9525608e4106ca3569be7ab8d9ca6cae
#
_entry.id   9525608e4106ca3569be7ab8d9ca6cae
#
_cell.length_a   1.000
_cell.length_b   1.000
_cell.length_c   1.000
_cell.angle_alpha   90.00
_cell.angle_beta   90.00
_cell.angle_gamma   90.00
#
_symmetry.space_group_name_H-M   'P 1'
#
loop_
_entity.id
_entity.type
_entity.pdbx_description
1 polymer ?
#
loop_
_entity_poly.entity_id
_entity_poly.type
_entity_poly.pdbx_seq_one_letter_code
_entity_poly.pdbx_strand_id
1 'polypeptide(L)'
;LKYKIFVSGVQKELKSERLAIKELVENDILLKEHFSIFLFEKAPAGSKSSKAVYLKEVRNCDVYIVIFGEEYGNYAGNKLSATEDEFREAKRNSKYVLAYIKGKTDDTKDKRVKKLISEIKDETSG
;
A
#
# COMPACT_ATOMS: atom_id res chain seq x y z
N LEU A 1 -14.78 -13.52 -13.16
CA LEU A 1 -13.99 -12.31 -13.26
C LEU A 1 -13.78 -11.72 -11.86
N LYS A 2 -12.52 -11.58 -11.44
CA LYS A 2 -12.20 -11.06 -10.12
C LYS A 2 -11.63 -9.64 -10.20
N TYR A 3 -11.98 -8.82 -9.23
CA TYR A 3 -11.34 -7.53 -9.03
C TYR A 3 -9.99 -7.74 -8.33
N LYS A 4 -9.02 -6.95 -8.71
CA LYS A 4 -7.64 -7.07 -8.19
C LYS A 4 -7.38 -6.07 -7.08
N ILE A 5 -6.93 -6.57 -5.93
CA ILE A 5 -6.53 -5.74 -4.79
C ILE A 5 -5.02 -5.71 -4.71
N PHE A 6 -4.46 -4.51 -4.58
CA PHE A 6 -3.04 -4.33 -4.27
C PHE A 6 -2.91 -3.81 -2.85
N VAL A 7 -2.07 -4.45 -2.04
CA VAL A 7 -1.83 -4.01 -0.65
C VAL A 7 -0.45 -3.40 -0.52
N SER A 8 -0.40 -2.17 -0.06
CA SER A 8 0.81 -1.39 0.13
C SER A 8 1.03 -1.09 1.61
N GLY A 9 2.28 -0.95 2.01
CA GLY A 9 2.68 -0.64 3.38
C GLY A 9 4.13 -1.07 3.58
N VAL A 10 4.78 -0.53 4.60
CA VAL A 10 6.17 -0.88 4.90
C VAL A 10 6.25 -2.36 5.28
N GLN A 11 6.91 -3.16 4.46
CA GLN A 11 6.89 -4.63 4.58
C GLN A 11 7.31 -5.12 5.95
N LYS A 12 8.41 -4.60 6.46
CA LYS A 12 8.97 -5.06 7.72
C LYS A 12 8.07 -4.70 8.91
N GLU A 13 7.63 -3.46 8.97
CA GLU A 13 6.80 -2.96 10.07
C GLU A 13 5.40 -3.59 10.06
N LEU A 14 4.82 -3.73 8.87
CA LEU A 14 3.41 -4.06 8.69
C LEU A 14 3.18 -5.46 8.12
N LYS A 15 4.14 -6.34 8.31
CA LYS A 15 4.06 -7.71 7.78
C LYS A 15 2.80 -8.44 8.24
N SER A 16 2.51 -8.38 9.54
CA SER A 16 1.35 -9.08 10.11
C SER A 16 0.04 -8.53 9.56
N GLU A 17 -0.08 -7.22 9.47
CA GLU A 17 -1.28 -6.57 8.96
C GLU A 17 -1.51 -6.89 7.49
N ARG A 18 -0.45 -6.86 6.70
CA ARG A 18 -0.52 -7.17 5.27
C ARG A 18 -0.93 -8.62 5.03
N LEU A 19 -0.34 -9.55 5.78
CA LEU A 19 -0.70 -10.97 5.69
C LEU A 19 -2.13 -11.24 6.17
N ALA A 20 -2.59 -10.52 7.19
CA ALA A 20 -3.96 -10.66 7.67
C ALA A 20 -4.98 -10.28 6.59
N ILE A 21 -4.72 -9.22 5.84
CA ILE A 21 -5.59 -8.83 4.73
C ILE A 21 -5.58 -9.90 3.65
N LYS A 22 -4.41 -10.43 3.31
CA LYS A 22 -4.30 -11.49 2.32
C LYS A 22 -5.09 -12.73 2.73
N GLU A 23 -4.92 -13.18 3.96
CA GLU A 23 -5.63 -14.34 4.49
C GLU A 23 -7.13 -14.13 4.49
N LEU A 24 -7.59 -12.94 4.85
CA LEU A 24 -9.01 -12.61 4.83
C LEU A 24 -9.59 -12.75 3.43
N VAL A 25 -8.95 -12.15 2.44
CA VAL A 25 -9.44 -12.18 1.06
C VAL A 25 -9.42 -13.60 0.49
N GLU A 26 -8.35 -14.35 0.76
CA GLU A 26 -8.19 -15.69 0.20
C GLU A 26 -9.05 -16.77 0.86
N ASN A 27 -9.49 -16.54 2.09
CA ASN A 27 -10.22 -17.54 2.86
C ASN A 27 -11.71 -17.22 3.07
N ASP A 28 -12.11 -15.96 2.94
CA ASP A 28 -13.51 -15.60 3.06
C ASP A 28 -14.29 -16.08 1.83
N ILE A 29 -15.43 -16.72 2.06
CA ILE A 29 -16.22 -17.34 0.98
C ILE A 29 -16.65 -16.33 -0.07
N LEU A 30 -17.08 -15.13 0.35
CA LEU A 30 -17.52 -14.10 -0.58
C LEU A 30 -16.34 -13.38 -1.23
N LEU A 31 -15.35 -13.01 -0.43
CA LEU A 31 -14.23 -12.21 -0.93
C LEU A 31 -13.38 -12.99 -1.94
N LYS A 32 -13.11 -14.28 -1.68
CA LYS A 32 -12.27 -15.06 -2.60
C LYS A 32 -12.92 -15.28 -3.96
N GLU A 33 -14.25 -15.24 -4.05
CA GLU A 33 -14.93 -15.38 -5.34
C GLU A 33 -14.84 -14.12 -6.20
N HIS A 34 -14.78 -12.96 -5.56
CA HIS A 34 -14.86 -11.68 -6.27
C HIS A 34 -13.54 -10.92 -6.33
N PHE A 35 -12.57 -11.28 -5.50
CA PHE A 35 -11.30 -10.56 -5.40
C PHE A 35 -10.11 -11.49 -5.46
N SER A 36 -9.05 -11.01 -6.11
CA SER A 36 -7.71 -11.57 -5.97
C SER A 36 -6.84 -10.51 -5.30
N ILE A 37 -5.78 -10.94 -4.61
CA ILE A 37 -4.96 -10.03 -3.84
C ILE A 37 -3.49 -10.18 -4.22
N PHE A 38 -2.79 -9.06 -4.33
CA PHE A 38 -1.37 -9.00 -4.62
C PHE A 38 -0.64 -8.32 -3.46
N LEU A 39 0.34 -9.03 -2.91
CA LEU A 39 1.29 -8.51 -1.94
C LEU A 39 2.69 -8.69 -2.50
N PHE A 40 3.46 -7.62 -2.51
CA PHE A 40 4.83 -7.70 -2.98
C PHE A 40 5.77 -7.92 -1.78
N GLU A 41 5.96 -9.20 -1.41
CA GLU A 41 6.69 -9.56 -0.18
C GLU A 41 8.18 -9.79 -0.39
N LYS A 42 8.62 -10.13 -1.59
CA LYS A 42 9.97 -10.66 -1.81
C LYS A 42 10.68 -10.05 -3.01
N ALA A 43 10.66 -8.72 -3.13
CA ALA A 43 11.56 -8.11 -4.10
C ALA A 43 12.98 -8.20 -3.57
N PRO A 44 13.95 -8.70 -4.35
CA PRO A 44 15.34 -8.55 -3.96
C PRO A 44 15.63 -7.06 -3.79
N ALA A 45 16.18 -6.69 -2.63
CA ALA A 45 16.52 -5.30 -2.36
C ALA A 45 17.42 -4.75 -3.47
N GLY A 46 17.06 -3.58 -4.02
CA GLY A 46 17.86 -2.89 -5.02
C GLY A 46 17.70 -3.35 -6.46
N SER A 47 16.76 -4.25 -6.74
CA SER A 47 16.51 -4.67 -8.12
C SER A 47 15.67 -3.62 -8.85
N LYS A 48 16.18 -3.09 -9.96
CA LYS A 48 15.42 -2.14 -10.80
C LYS A 48 14.17 -2.77 -11.39
N SER A 49 14.19 -4.09 -11.64
CA SER A 49 13.03 -4.80 -12.16
C SER A 49 11.90 -4.88 -11.16
N SER A 50 12.18 -4.87 -9.85
CA SER A 50 11.14 -4.96 -8.84
C SER A 50 10.27 -3.71 -8.78
N LYS A 51 10.86 -2.51 -8.92
CA LYS A 51 10.07 -1.28 -8.95
C LYS A 51 9.11 -1.27 -10.15
N ALA A 52 9.59 -1.64 -11.33
CA ALA A 52 8.76 -1.71 -12.53
C ALA A 52 7.61 -2.70 -12.34
N VAL A 53 7.87 -3.85 -11.69
CA VAL A 53 6.86 -4.87 -11.45
C VAL A 53 5.77 -4.38 -10.50
N TYR A 54 6.15 -3.85 -9.33
CA TYR A 54 5.11 -3.46 -8.37
C TYR A 54 4.32 -2.23 -8.84
N LEU A 55 4.93 -1.30 -9.55
CA LEU A 55 4.19 -0.16 -10.11
C LEU A 55 3.22 -0.61 -11.20
N LYS A 56 3.61 -1.59 -12.01
CA LYS A 56 2.71 -2.20 -12.99
C LYS A 56 1.51 -2.85 -12.30
N GLU A 57 1.74 -3.57 -11.20
CA GLU A 57 0.65 -4.20 -10.45
C GLU A 57 -0.29 -3.16 -9.85
N VAL A 58 0.23 -2.02 -9.38
CA VAL A 58 -0.61 -0.90 -8.93
C VAL A 58 -1.48 -0.39 -10.07
N ARG A 59 -0.89 -0.17 -11.25
CA ARG A 59 -1.65 0.31 -12.41
C ARG A 59 -2.74 -0.67 -12.84
N ASN A 60 -2.52 -1.97 -12.64
CA ASN A 60 -3.44 -3.01 -13.05
C ASN A 60 -4.46 -3.39 -11.97
N CYS A 61 -4.35 -2.84 -10.76
CA CYS A 61 -5.30 -3.16 -9.71
C CYS A 61 -6.60 -2.37 -9.88
N ASP A 62 -7.64 -2.88 -9.24
CA ASP A 62 -8.93 -2.20 -9.16
C ASP A 62 -9.09 -1.45 -7.84
N VAL A 63 -8.56 -2.06 -6.76
CA VAL A 63 -8.59 -1.49 -5.41
C VAL A 63 -7.17 -1.42 -4.89
N TYR A 64 -6.77 -0.25 -4.42
CA TYR A 64 -5.47 -0.06 -3.79
C TYR A 64 -5.67 0.15 -2.30
N ILE A 65 -5.11 -0.76 -1.49
CA ILE A 65 -5.15 -0.67 -0.03
C ILE A 65 -3.77 -0.24 0.45
N VAL A 66 -3.71 0.85 1.22
CA VAL A 66 -2.46 1.28 1.84
C VAL A 66 -2.62 1.31 3.35
N ILE A 67 -1.61 0.80 4.05
CA ILE A 67 -1.55 0.84 5.51
C ILE A 67 -0.41 1.77 5.89
N PHE A 68 -0.71 2.80 6.66
CA PHE A 68 0.31 3.70 7.21
C PHE A 68 0.57 3.33 8.66
N GLY A 69 1.82 2.93 8.94
CA GLY A 69 2.34 2.74 10.29
C GLY A 69 3.17 3.94 10.69
N GLU A 70 4.20 3.71 11.49
CA GLU A 70 5.09 4.75 11.95
C GLU A 70 6.23 5.04 10.99
N GLU A 71 6.73 3.99 10.31
CA GLU A 71 7.91 4.08 9.46
C GLU A 71 7.56 4.49 8.04
N TYR A 72 8.44 5.28 7.46
CA TYR A 72 8.32 5.69 6.06
C TYR A 72 8.74 4.58 5.09
N GLY A 73 9.67 3.73 5.51
CA GLY A 73 10.27 2.69 4.69
C GLY A 73 11.61 3.12 4.11
N ASN A 74 12.27 2.18 3.46
CA ASN A 74 13.60 2.41 2.90
C ASN A 74 13.53 3.30 1.66
N TYR A 75 14.52 4.17 1.53
CA TYR A 75 14.68 5.05 0.36
C TYR A 75 16.17 5.32 0.17
N ALA A 76 16.55 5.75 -1.03
CA ALA A 76 17.95 6.07 -1.33
C ALA A 76 18.01 7.49 -1.89
N GLY A 77 18.80 8.36 -1.24
CA GLY A 77 18.98 9.74 -1.66
C GLY A 77 17.66 10.51 -1.72
N ASN A 78 17.35 11.05 -2.90
CA ASN A 78 16.12 11.82 -3.13
C ASN A 78 14.95 10.96 -3.57
N LYS A 79 15.10 9.63 -3.53
CA LYS A 79 14.04 8.73 -3.97
C LYS A 79 12.99 8.54 -2.89
N LEU A 80 11.77 8.27 -3.31
CA LEU A 80 10.68 7.97 -2.41
C LEU A 80 10.77 6.52 -1.91
N SER A 81 10.13 6.23 -0.77
CA SER A 81 9.97 4.85 -0.35
C SER A 81 9.07 4.10 -1.34
N ALA A 82 9.15 2.77 -1.34
CA ALA A 82 8.28 1.96 -2.18
C ALA A 82 6.81 2.25 -1.91
N THR A 83 6.43 2.40 -0.65
CA THR A 83 5.05 2.71 -0.28
C THR A 83 4.58 4.03 -0.87
N GLU A 84 5.41 5.07 -0.82
CA GLU A 84 5.02 6.35 -1.41
C GLU A 84 4.97 6.27 -2.93
N ASP A 85 5.92 5.59 -3.58
CA ASP A 85 5.89 5.37 -5.04
C ASP A 85 4.57 4.71 -5.46
N GLU A 86 4.18 3.66 -4.74
CA GLU A 86 2.94 2.93 -5.01
C GLU A 86 1.71 3.82 -4.80
N PHE A 87 1.69 4.58 -3.72
CA PHE A 87 0.61 5.51 -3.43
C PHE A 87 0.46 6.57 -4.52
N ARG A 88 1.57 7.17 -4.94
CA ARG A 88 1.56 8.17 -6.01
C ARG A 88 1.07 7.57 -7.33
N GLU A 89 1.49 6.35 -7.63
CA GLU A 89 1.04 5.66 -8.84
C GLU A 89 -0.46 5.37 -8.82
N ALA A 90 -0.98 4.93 -7.67
CA ALA A 90 -2.41 4.69 -7.50
C ALA A 90 -3.22 5.98 -7.72
N LYS A 91 -2.75 7.09 -7.19
CA LYS A 91 -3.41 8.38 -7.36
C LYS A 91 -3.37 8.86 -8.82
N ARG A 92 -2.22 8.73 -9.48
CA ARG A 92 -2.08 9.13 -10.90
C ARG A 92 -3.04 8.35 -11.79
N ASN A 93 -3.35 7.11 -11.43
CA ASN A 93 -4.23 6.24 -12.22
C ASN A 93 -5.66 6.20 -11.68
N SER A 94 -6.02 7.09 -10.79
CA SER A 94 -7.37 7.24 -10.23
C SER A 94 -7.94 5.94 -9.66
N LYS A 95 -7.09 5.18 -8.97
CA LYS A 95 -7.52 3.93 -8.34
C LYS A 95 -8.42 4.21 -7.15
N TYR A 96 -9.28 3.23 -6.84
CA TYR A 96 -10.04 3.28 -5.59
C TYR A 96 -9.09 3.02 -4.44
N VAL A 97 -8.91 4.00 -3.56
CA VAL A 97 -7.92 3.95 -2.49
C VAL A 97 -8.61 3.76 -1.15
N LEU A 98 -8.23 2.68 -0.44
CA LEU A 98 -8.61 2.45 0.95
C LEU A 98 -7.36 2.63 1.80
N ALA A 99 -7.39 3.58 2.71
CA ALA A 99 -6.26 3.86 3.57
C ALA A 99 -6.58 3.51 5.03
N TYR A 100 -5.71 2.72 5.63
CA TYR A 100 -5.79 2.38 7.04
C TYR A 100 -4.62 3.02 7.77
N ILE A 101 -4.92 3.68 8.87
CA ILE A 101 -3.91 4.37 9.67
C ILE A 101 -3.77 3.61 10.99
N LYS A 102 -2.59 3.02 11.20
CA LYS A 102 -2.33 2.24 12.40
C LYS A 102 -2.00 3.17 13.57
N GLY A 103 -2.52 2.85 14.76
CA GLY A 103 -2.24 3.57 15.99
C GLY A 103 -3.32 4.57 16.36
N LYS A 104 -3.31 4.97 17.63
CA LYS A 104 -4.30 5.88 18.18
C LYS A 104 -3.99 7.35 17.87
N THR A 105 -2.70 7.67 17.76
CA THR A 105 -2.23 9.03 17.44
C THR A 105 -1.17 8.94 16.38
N ASP A 106 -0.85 10.08 15.75
CA ASP A 106 0.17 10.16 14.72
C ASP A 106 1.49 10.76 15.24
N ASP A 107 1.59 10.99 16.56
CA ASP A 107 2.70 11.74 17.17
C ASP A 107 4.07 11.13 16.93
N THR A 108 4.15 9.79 16.93
CA THR A 108 5.42 9.08 16.77
C THR A 108 5.73 8.69 15.33
N LYS A 109 4.85 9.05 14.39
CA LYS A 109 5.04 8.68 12.99
C LYS A 109 6.09 9.57 12.32
N ASP A 110 6.79 9.01 11.35
CA ASP A 110 7.71 9.76 10.49
C ASP A 110 6.98 10.93 9.84
N LYS A 111 7.66 12.07 9.70
CA LYS A 111 7.08 13.30 9.12
C LYS A 111 6.51 13.07 7.72
N ARG A 112 7.17 12.25 6.92
CA ARG A 112 6.73 11.95 5.55
C ARG A 112 5.46 11.11 5.54
N VAL A 113 5.31 10.21 6.52
CA VAL A 113 4.07 9.45 6.73
C VAL A 113 2.94 10.38 7.14
N LYS A 114 3.19 11.30 8.07
CA LYS A 114 2.20 12.29 8.50
C LYS A 114 1.71 13.13 7.32
N LYS A 115 2.61 13.50 6.41
CA LYS A 115 2.26 14.26 5.22
C LYS A 115 1.33 13.46 4.30
N LEU A 116 1.63 12.18 4.08
CA LEU A 116 0.77 11.31 3.27
C LEU A 116 -0.61 11.13 3.88
N ILE A 117 -0.67 10.94 5.19
CA ILE A 117 -1.94 10.84 5.92
C ILE A 117 -2.76 12.13 5.76
N SER A 118 -2.10 13.28 5.88
CA SER A 118 -2.74 14.58 5.72
C SER A 118 -3.35 14.73 4.33
N GLU A 119 -2.63 14.33 3.29
CA GLU A 119 -3.13 14.39 1.92
C GLU A 119 -4.41 13.56 1.74
N ILE A 120 -4.45 12.36 2.32
CA ILE A 120 -5.63 11.51 2.24
C ILE A 120 -6.82 12.12 2.97
N LYS A 121 -6.59 12.64 4.17
CA LYS A 121 -7.65 13.27 4.95
C LYS A 121 -8.22 14.50 4.26
N ASP A 122 -7.37 15.29 3.63
CA ASP A 122 -7.81 16.49 2.91
C ASP A 122 -8.68 16.13 1.71
N GLU A 123 -8.35 15.06 1.00
CA GLU A 123 -9.14 14.60 -0.14
C GLU A 123 -10.51 14.06 0.26
N THR A 124 -10.57 13.37 1.41
CA THR A 124 -11.83 12.76 1.87
C THR A 124 -12.74 13.76 2.57
N SER A 125 -12.22 14.87 3.05
CA SER A 125 -12.98 15.91 3.74
C SER A 125 -13.49 17.00 2.80
N GLY A 126 -13.06 16.95 1.56
CA GLY A 126 -13.48 17.92 0.54
C GLY A 126 -14.83 17.60 -0.13
#